data_e4086f26a9598e3a4b8a9167d738153e
#
_entry.id   e4086f26a9598e3a4b8a9167d738153e
#
_cell.length_a   1.000
_cell.length_b   1.000
_cell.length_c   1.000
_cell.angle_alpha   90.00
_cell.angle_beta   90.00
_cell.angle_gamma   90.00
#
_symmetry.space_group_name_H-M   'P 1'
#
loop_
_entity.id
_entity.type
_entity.pdbx_description
1 polymer ?
#
loop_
_entity_poly.entity_id
_entity_poly.type
_entity_poly.pdbx_seq_one_letter_code
_entity_poly.pdbx_strand_id
1 'polypeptide(L)'
;MKITPEIIDKHGIKPEEYKKIISLIEKKPNLLELGIFSAMWNEHCSYKSSKKYLKTLPTKNKKVIQGPGENAGVIDIEDDDALVFKIESHNHPSYIEPYQGAATGVGGILRDV
;
A
#
# COMPACT_ATOMS: atom_id res chain seq x y z
N MET A 1 -13.00 -21.71 15.32
CA MET A 1 -14.17 -21.13 14.60
C MET A 1 -14.12 -21.60 13.16
N LYS A 2 -15.26 -22.02 12.60
CA LYS A 2 -15.34 -22.46 11.19
C LYS A 2 -15.43 -21.22 10.29
N ILE A 3 -14.57 -21.13 9.29
CA ILE A 3 -14.61 -20.05 8.29
C ILE A 3 -15.80 -20.29 7.36
N THR A 4 -16.71 -19.33 7.28
CA THR A 4 -17.89 -19.35 6.41
C THR A 4 -17.71 -18.36 5.25
N PRO A 5 -18.49 -18.47 4.16
CA PRO A 5 -18.45 -17.49 3.08
C PRO A 5 -18.65 -16.04 3.54
N GLU A 6 -19.54 -15.82 4.52
CA GLU A 6 -19.82 -14.49 5.07
C GLU A 6 -18.59 -13.92 5.82
N ILE A 7 -17.81 -14.78 6.48
CA ILE A 7 -16.58 -14.37 7.14
C ILE A 7 -15.54 -13.99 6.09
N ILE A 8 -15.42 -14.75 5.00
CA ILE A 8 -14.49 -14.47 3.90
C ILE A 8 -14.83 -13.12 3.27
N ASP A 9 -16.10 -12.88 2.98
CA ASP A 9 -16.59 -11.63 2.39
C ASP A 9 -16.33 -10.42 3.31
N LYS A 10 -16.62 -10.54 4.61
CA LYS A 10 -16.30 -9.50 5.61
C LYS A 10 -14.82 -9.15 5.72
N HIS A 11 -13.93 -10.06 5.32
CA HIS A 11 -12.49 -9.82 5.22
C HIS A 11 -12.08 -9.23 3.87
N GLY A 12 -13.02 -8.93 2.97
CA GLY A 12 -12.76 -8.36 1.65
C GLY A 12 -11.98 -9.30 0.71
N ILE A 13 -12.04 -10.61 0.97
CA ILE A 13 -11.34 -11.63 0.17
C ILE A 13 -12.31 -12.21 -0.84
N LYS A 14 -11.97 -12.10 -2.12
CA LYS A 14 -12.77 -12.66 -3.21
C LYS A 14 -12.67 -14.18 -3.25
N PRO A 15 -13.66 -14.89 -3.83
CA PRO A 15 -13.65 -16.35 -3.91
C PRO A 15 -12.40 -16.94 -4.58
N GLU A 16 -11.90 -16.30 -5.64
CA GLU A 16 -10.67 -16.69 -6.32
C GLU A 16 -9.41 -16.45 -5.47
N GLU A 17 -9.40 -15.38 -4.69
CA GLU A 17 -8.31 -15.09 -3.74
C GLU A 17 -8.31 -16.14 -2.61
N TYR A 18 -9.47 -16.51 -2.10
CA TYR A 18 -9.58 -17.55 -1.08
C TYR A 18 -9.07 -18.92 -1.57
N LYS A 19 -9.38 -19.29 -2.82
CA LYS A 19 -8.83 -20.50 -3.44
C LYS A 19 -7.30 -20.42 -3.53
N LYS A 20 -6.77 -19.27 -3.89
CA LYS A 20 -5.32 -19.04 -3.96
C LYS A 20 -4.67 -19.13 -2.58
N ILE A 21 -5.30 -18.60 -1.53
CA ILE A 21 -4.82 -18.75 -0.14
C ILE A 21 -4.67 -20.24 0.19
N ILE A 22 -5.72 -21.04 -0.01
CA ILE A 22 -5.68 -22.48 0.25
C ILE A 22 -4.55 -23.17 -0.51
N SER A 23 -4.34 -22.80 -1.77
CA SER A 23 -3.26 -23.34 -2.58
C SER A 23 -1.86 -22.97 -2.06
N LEU A 24 -1.70 -21.76 -1.49
CA LEU A 24 -0.41 -21.29 -1.00
C LEU A 24 -0.03 -21.89 0.35
N ILE A 25 -1.00 -22.08 1.24
CA ILE A 25 -0.75 -22.61 2.59
C ILE A 25 -1.08 -24.11 2.72
N GLU A 26 -1.54 -24.73 1.62
CA GLU A 26 -1.88 -26.15 1.50
C GLU A 26 -2.91 -26.66 2.53
N LYS A 27 -3.69 -25.76 3.07
CA LYS A 27 -4.77 -26.04 4.05
C LYS A 27 -5.83 -24.94 4.04
N LYS A 28 -6.96 -25.18 4.72
CA LYS A 28 -7.92 -24.10 4.99
C LYS A 28 -7.33 -23.15 6.04
N PRO A 29 -7.35 -21.83 5.82
CA PRO A 29 -6.88 -20.87 6.80
C PRO A 29 -7.73 -20.89 8.07
N ASN A 30 -7.13 -20.64 9.22
CA ASN A 30 -7.83 -20.25 10.42
C ASN A 30 -8.17 -18.74 10.36
N LEU A 31 -8.90 -18.21 11.37
CA LEU A 31 -9.35 -16.81 11.36
C LEU A 31 -8.19 -15.82 11.38
N LEU A 32 -7.11 -16.12 12.12
CA LEU A 32 -5.93 -15.27 12.18
C LEU A 32 -5.21 -15.22 10.82
N GLU A 33 -4.99 -16.39 10.22
CA GLU A 33 -4.38 -16.49 8.89
C GLU A 33 -5.21 -15.76 7.84
N LEU A 34 -6.55 -15.90 7.87
CA LEU A 34 -7.45 -15.17 6.99
C LEU A 34 -7.32 -13.65 7.19
N GLY A 35 -7.24 -13.19 8.43
CA GLY A 35 -7.03 -11.78 8.77
C GLY A 35 -5.69 -11.24 8.25
N ILE A 36 -4.62 -12.01 8.35
CA ILE A 36 -3.31 -11.65 7.79
C ILE A 36 -3.39 -11.48 6.28
N PHE A 37 -3.98 -12.45 5.56
CA PHE A 37 -4.17 -12.32 4.11
C PHE A 37 -5.07 -11.14 3.75
N SER A 38 -6.15 -10.91 4.51
CA SER A 38 -7.03 -9.74 4.31
C SER A 38 -6.25 -8.43 4.41
N ALA A 39 -5.42 -8.28 5.42
CA ALA A 39 -4.60 -7.08 5.62
C ALA A 39 -3.55 -6.91 4.53
N MET A 40 -2.81 -7.96 4.18
CA MET A 40 -1.71 -7.89 3.20
C MET A 40 -2.20 -7.81 1.76
N TRP A 41 -3.36 -8.36 1.45
CA TRP A 41 -3.91 -8.41 0.08
C TRP A 41 -4.97 -7.34 -0.19
N ASN A 42 -5.23 -6.42 0.74
CA ASN A 42 -6.06 -5.26 0.45
C ASN A 42 -5.35 -4.31 -0.53
N GLU A 43 -6.09 -3.39 -1.12
CA GLU A 43 -5.54 -2.44 -2.10
C GLU A 43 -4.46 -1.54 -1.51
N HIS A 44 -4.60 -1.15 -0.24
CA HIS A 44 -3.65 -0.26 0.44
C HIS A 44 -2.24 -0.87 0.55
N CYS A 45 -2.15 -2.17 0.88
CA CYS A 45 -0.87 -2.88 0.99
C CYS A 45 -0.34 -3.42 -0.34
N SER A 46 -1.22 -4.00 -1.15
CA SER A 46 -0.81 -4.81 -2.31
C SER A 46 -0.83 -4.05 -3.62
N TYR A 47 -1.53 -2.93 -3.70
CA TYR A 47 -1.80 -2.19 -4.94
C TYR A 47 -2.36 -3.07 -6.05
N LYS A 48 -3.09 -4.16 -5.68
CA LYS A 48 -3.51 -5.21 -6.60
C LYS A 48 -4.35 -4.72 -7.79
N SER A 49 -5.12 -3.66 -7.59
CA SER A 49 -5.95 -3.05 -8.64
C SER A 49 -5.26 -1.88 -9.33
N SER A 50 -4.52 -1.04 -8.59
CA SER A 50 -3.90 0.19 -9.10
C SER A 50 -2.54 -0.03 -9.74
N LYS A 51 -1.81 -1.08 -9.35
CA LYS A 51 -0.44 -1.37 -9.83
C LYS A 51 -0.29 -1.37 -11.36
N LYS A 52 -1.32 -1.87 -12.09
CA LYS A 52 -1.30 -1.87 -13.56
C LYS A 52 -1.31 -0.46 -14.15
N TYR A 53 -1.98 0.49 -13.51
CA TYR A 53 -2.02 1.89 -13.91
C TYR A 53 -0.76 2.63 -13.49
N LEU A 54 -0.27 2.38 -12.27
CA LEU A 54 0.97 2.98 -11.76
C LEU A 54 2.17 2.65 -12.67
N LYS A 55 2.21 1.44 -13.23
CA LYS A 55 3.25 1.03 -14.19
C LYS A 55 3.23 1.79 -15.52
N THR A 56 2.15 2.50 -15.84
CA THR A 56 2.06 3.31 -17.07
C THR A 56 2.61 4.71 -16.90
N LEU A 57 2.88 5.13 -15.66
CA LEU A 57 3.44 6.46 -15.38
C LEU A 57 4.90 6.54 -15.87
N PRO A 58 5.30 7.70 -16.43
CA PRO A 58 6.66 7.90 -16.92
C PRO A 58 7.65 8.04 -15.74
N THR A 59 8.30 6.94 -15.38
CA THR A 59 9.22 6.87 -14.25
C THR A 59 10.69 6.69 -14.68
N LYS A 60 10.96 6.62 -16.00
CA LYS A 60 12.30 6.43 -16.54
C LYS A 60 12.73 7.69 -17.28
N ASN A 61 13.66 8.43 -16.70
CA ASN A 61 14.29 9.61 -17.30
C ASN A 61 15.70 9.71 -16.74
N LYS A 62 16.62 10.37 -17.50
CA LYS A 62 18.01 10.61 -17.07
C LYS A 62 18.11 11.45 -15.78
N LYS A 63 17.10 12.24 -15.47
CA LYS A 63 17.02 13.04 -14.24
C LYS A 63 16.47 12.27 -13.04
N VAL A 64 15.96 11.05 -13.22
CA VAL A 64 15.47 10.23 -12.09
C VAL A 64 16.64 9.52 -11.43
N ILE A 65 16.96 9.95 -10.21
CA ILE A 65 18.00 9.34 -9.37
C ILE A 65 17.40 8.12 -8.63
N GLN A 66 16.23 8.31 -8.05
CA GLN A 66 15.50 7.23 -7.34
C GLN A 66 14.05 7.20 -7.79
N GLY A 67 13.68 6.11 -8.43
CA GLY A 67 12.32 5.86 -8.94
C GLY A 67 11.47 5.02 -8.00
N PRO A 68 10.31 4.49 -8.50
CA PRO A 68 9.39 3.68 -7.71
C PRO A 68 10.05 2.42 -7.12
N GLY A 69 9.68 2.10 -5.89
CA GLY A 69 10.19 0.97 -5.11
C GLY A 69 10.79 1.38 -3.78
N GLU A 70 11.02 2.68 -3.61
CA GLU A 70 11.49 3.31 -2.39
C GLU A 70 10.43 4.23 -1.80
N ASN A 71 10.66 4.71 -0.56
CA ASN A 71 9.67 5.52 0.15
C ASN A 71 9.53 6.95 -0.39
N ALA A 72 10.59 7.48 -1.00
CA ALA A 72 10.60 8.81 -1.60
C ALA A 72 11.12 8.76 -3.04
N GLY A 73 10.71 9.71 -3.87
CA GLY A 73 11.30 9.97 -5.17
C GLY A 73 12.46 10.95 -5.08
N VAL A 74 13.48 10.76 -5.91
CA VAL A 74 14.62 11.68 -6.01
C VAL A 74 14.88 12.01 -7.48
N ILE A 75 14.93 13.30 -7.79
CA ILE A 75 15.25 13.79 -9.12
C ILE A 75 16.40 14.76 -9.08
N ASP A 76 17.26 14.69 -10.10
CA ASP A 76 18.32 15.64 -10.37
C ASP A 76 17.71 16.96 -10.86
N ILE A 77 18.07 18.06 -10.22
CA ILE A 77 17.66 19.42 -10.58
C ILE A 77 18.82 20.28 -11.09
N GLU A 78 19.95 19.64 -11.42
CA GLU A 78 21.19 20.27 -11.93
C GLU A 78 22.02 20.90 -10.81
N ASP A 79 23.21 21.40 -11.16
CA ASP A 79 24.16 22.08 -10.24
C ASP A 79 24.57 21.22 -9.01
N ASP A 80 24.64 19.89 -9.17
CA ASP A 80 24.90 18.90 -8.12
C ASP A 80 23.80 18.83 -7.02
N ASP A 81 22.64 19.41 -7.30
CA ASP A 81 21.48 19.39 -6.41
C ASP A 81 20.45 18.32 -6.80
N ALA A 82 19.76 17.77 -5.80
CA ALA A 82 18.69 16.82 -5.98
C ALA A 82 17.43 17.20 -5.18
N LEU A 83 16.26 17.03 -5.79
CA LEU A 83 14.98 17.20 -5.11
C LEU A 83 14.49 15.86 -4.61
N VAL A 84 14.33 15.74 -3.30
CA VAL A 84 13.67 14.60 -2.65
C VAL A 84 12.21 14.96 -2.39
N PHE A 85 11.29 14.08 -2.75
CA PHE A 85 9.86 14.36 -2.60
C PHE A 85 9.05 13.11 -2.27
N LYS A 86 7.96 13.32 -1.55
CA LYS A 86 6.93 12.35 -1.28
C LYS A 86 5.56 13.02 -1.26
N ILE A 87 4.54 12.27 -1.65
CA ILE A 87 3.14 12.66 -1.50
C ILE A 87 2.35 11.49 -0.92
N GLU A 88 1.51 11.78 0.06
CA GLU A 88 0.72 10.77 0.75
C GLU A 88 -0.56 11.41 1.32
N SER A 89 -1.68 10.68 1.31
CA SER A 89 -2.94 11.16 1.88
C SER A 89 -3.15 10.60 3.30
N HIS A 90 -3.61 11.47 4.22
CA HIS A 90 -4.02 11.11 5.57
C HIS A 90 -5.50 11.41 5.78
N ASN A 91 -6.36 10.79 4.96
CA ASN A 91 -7.79 11.12 4.89
C ASN A 91 -8.53 10.78 6.20
N HIS A 92 -8.51 9.51 6.63
CA HIS A 92 -9.27 9.06 7.80
C HIS A 92 -8.83 9.73 9.11
N PRO A 93 -7.53 9.78 9.46
CA PRO A 93 -7.10 10.51 10.64
C PRO A 93 -7.53 11.98 10.62
N SER A 94 -7.37 12.65 9.49
CA SER A 94 -7.71 14.07 9.35
C SER A 94 -9.21 14.35 9.39
N TYR A 95 -10.04 13.41 8.96
CA TYR A 95 -11.50 13.52 9.03
C TYR A 95 -12.01 13.41 10.47
N ILE A 96 -11.42 12.52 11.28
CA ILE A 96 -11.86 12.24 12.65
C ILE A 96 -11.24 13.25 13.63
N GLU A 97 -9.94 13.49 13.50
CA GLU A 97 -9.16 14.37 14.40
C GLU A 97 -8.15 15.17 13.54
N PRO A 98 -8.55 16.35 13.03
CA PRO A 98 -7.77 17.11 12.04
C PRO A 98 -6.35 17.46 12.51
N TYR A 99 -6.17 17.83 13.77
CA TYR A 99 -4.85 18.16 14.32
C TYR A 99 -3.91 16.95 14.32
N GLN A 100 -4.38 15.82 14.82
CA GLN A 100 -3.61 14.58 14.86
C GLN A 100 -3.36 14.04 13.45
N GLY A 101 -4.33 14.16 12.55
CA GLY A 101 -4.18 13.81 11.15
C GLY A 101 -3.10 14.63 10.44
N ALA A 102 -3.07 15.94 10.69
CA ALA A 102 -2.04 16.82 10.14
C ALA A 102 -0.65 16.48 10.72
N ALA A 103 -0.56 16.27 12.03
CA ALA A 103 0.69 15.89 12.70
C ALA A 103 1.26 14.57 12.15
N THR A 104 0.39 13.57 11.95
CA THR A 104 0.76 12.28 11.36
C THR A 104 1.18 12.44 9.89
N GLY A 105 0.49 13.30 9.14
CA GLY A 105 0.84 13.62 7.75
C GLY A 105 2.24 14.20 7.63
N VAL A 106 2.56 15.19 8.44
CA VAL A 106 3.92 15.77 8.48
C VAL A 106 4.96 14.74 8.94
N GLY A 107 4.67 14.00 10.02
CA GLY A 107 5.58 13.00 10.56
C GLY A 107 5.87 11.85 9.58
N GLY A 108 4.87 11.38 8.84
CA GLY A 108 5.02 10.35 7.81
C GLY A 108 5.91 10.80 6.66
N ILE A 109 5.70 12.03 6.17
CA ILE A 109 6.54 12.61 5.10
C ILE A 109 7.99 12.78 5.57
N LEU A 110 8.20 13.40 6.73
CA LEU A 110 9.56 13.61 7.26
C LEU A 110 10.32 12.33 7.57
N ARG A 111 9.62 11.26 7.88
CA ARG A 111 10.23 9.94 8.10
C ARG A 111 10.75 9.32 6.81
N ASP A 112 10.08 9.56 5.69
CA ASP A 112 10.32 8.86 4.44
C ASP A 112 11.28 9.62 3.50
N VAL A 113 11.50 10.91 3.72
CA VAL A 113 12.47 11.75 3.01
C VAL A 113 13.70 12.03 3.87
#